data_59eeefc46f2e22be3e73ade488ba8c4e
#
_entry.id   59eeefc46f2e22be3e73ade488ba8c4e
#
_cell.length_a   1.000
_cell.length_b   1.000
_cell.length_c   1.000
_cell.angle_alpha   90.00
_cell.angle_beta   90.00
_cell.angle_gamma   90.00
#
_symmetry.space_group_name_H-M   'P 1'
#
loop_
_entity.id
_entity.type
_entity.pdbx_description
1 polymer ?
#
loop_
_entity_poly.entity_id
_entity_poly.type
_entity_poly.pdbx_seq_one_letter_code
_entity_poly.pdbx_strand_id
1 'polypeptide(L)' 'MTDISLNYKRLAKTLNKTRKSLTQTCYDLGIDIDEIEDHILVSIIDQCSHCNIWSQQLIQDLDDNPICPTCFKLTGL' A
#
# COMPACT_ATOMS: atom_id res chain seq x y z
N MET A 1 9.89 23.68 4.57
CA MET A 1 8.64 23.09 4.04
C MET A 1 8.75 21.59 4.01
N THR A 2 7.77 20.89 4.60
CA THR A 2 7.78 19.45 4.58
C THR A 2 7.34 18.96 3.21
N ASP A 3 8.14 18.12 2.58
CA ASP A 3 7.78 17.55 1.29
C ASP A 3 6.82 16.37 1.52
N ILE A 4 5.53 16.58 1.24
CA ILE A 4 4.51 15.56 1.42
C ILE A 4 4.81 14.32 0.57
N SER A 5 5.34 14.50 -0.65
CA SER A 5 5.66 13.36 -1.49
C SER A 5 6.76 12.48 -0.89
N LEU A 6 7.66 13.04 -0.09
CA LEU A 6 8.66 12.25 0.62
C LEU A 6 8.01 11.33 1.65
N ASN A 7 6.99 11.82 2.37
CA ASN A 7 6.25 11.00 3.33
C ASN A 7 5.56 9.81 2.65
N TYR A 8 4.96 10.03 1.48
CA TYR A 8 4.34 8.94 0.71
C TYR A 8 5.38 7.91 0.28
N LYS A 9 6.55 8.36 -0.17
CA LYS A 9 7.62 7.45 -0.56
C LYS A 9 8.14 6.63 0.61
N ARG A 10 8.28 7.26 1.78
CA ARG A 10 8.70 6.57 3.00
C ARG A 10 7.69 5.52 3.42
N LEU A 11 6.39 5.87 3.37
CA LEU A 11 5.32 4.93 3.68
C LEU A 11 5.33 3.75 2.70
N ALA A 12 5.40 4.02 1.41
CA ALA A 12 5.40 2.97 0.41
C ALA A 12 6.58 2.02 0.61
N LYS A 13 7.77 2.55 0.86
CA LYS A 13 8.96 1.74 1.08
C LYS A 13 8.83 0.88 2.34
N THR A 14 8.30 1.45 3.41
CA THR A 14 8.17 0.76 4.69
C THR A 14 7.07 -0.31 4.65
N LEU A 15 5.95 -0.02 3.99
CA LEU A 15 4.81 -0.93 3.90
C LEU A 15 5.03 -2.06 2.89
N ASN A 16 5.82 -1.81 1.84
CA ASN A 16 5.98 -2.74 0.73
C ASN A 16 6.32 -4.15 1.23
N LYS A 17 5.53 -5.13 0.77
CA LYS A 17 5.68 -6.55 1.14
C LYS A 17 5.41 -6.85 2.61
N THR A 18 4.66 -5.97 3.29
CA THR A 18 4.25 -6.21 4.69
C THR A 18 2.73 -6.18 4.80
N ARG A 19 2.22 -6.60 5.96
CA ARG A 19 0.79 -6.51 6.30
C ARG A 19 0.56 -5.54 7.44
N LYS A 20 1.50 -4.61 7.68
CA LYS A 20 1.39 -3.63 8.75
C LYS A 20 0.24 -2.67 8.49
N SER A 21 -0.37 -2.17 9.57
CA SER A 21 -1.42 -1.17 9.41
C SER A 21 -0.80 0.18 9.01
N LEU A 22 -1.53 0.93 8.21
CA LEU A 22 -1.10 2.26 7.81
C LEU A 22 -0.96 3.18 9.02
N THR A 23 -1.94 3.14 9.93
CA THR A 23 -1.93 3.97 11.13
C THR A 23 -0.70 3.71 11.99
N GLN A 24 -0.38 2.45 12.24
CA GLN A 24 0.79 2.09 13.03
C GLN A 24 2.09 2.50 12.35
N THR A 25 2.17 2.33 11.04
CA THR A 25 3.36 2.70 10.28
C THR A 25 3.58 4.21 10.30
N CYS A 26 2.52 4.99 10.14
CA CYS A 26 2.61 6.45 10.25
C CYS A 26 3.11 6.86 11.63
N TYR A 27 2.59 6.23 12.67
CA TYR A 27 3.03 6.50 14.05
C TYR A 27 4.52 6.21 14.21
N ASP A 28 4.97 5.05 13.72
CA ASP A 28 6.37 4.63 13.85
C ASP A 28 7.32 5.56 13.10
N LEU A 29 6.88 6.14 11.99
CA LEU A 29 7.70 7.04 11.18
C LEU A 29 7.56 8.52 11.59
N GLY A 30 6.68 8.81 12.56
CA GLY A 30 6.42 10.19 12.96
C GLY A 30 5.66 10.98 11.92
N ILE A 31 4.82 10.32 11.12
CA ILE A 31 4.01 10.94 10.08
C ILE A 31 2.58 11.10 10.61
N ASP A 32 2.00 12.29 10.41
CA ASP A 32 0.61 12.54 10.78
C ASP A 32 -0.30 11.86 9.76
N ILE A 33 -1.10 10.88 10.21
CA ILE A 33 -1.98 10.15 9.31
C ILE A 33 -3.04 11.04 8.67
N ASP A 34 -3.42 12.13 9.34
CA ASP A 34 -4.40 13.08 8.79
C ASP A 34 -3.85 13.83 7.56
N GLU A 35 -2.53 13.86 7.40
CA GLU A 35 -1.89 14.45 6.23
C GLU A 35 -1.83 13.50 5.04
N ILE A 36 -2.15 12.22 5.27
CA ILE A 36 -2.08 11.20 4.22
C ILE A 36 -3.45 11.03 3.58
N GLU A 37 -3.52 11.28 2.28
CA GLU A 37 -4.75 11.11 1.51
C GLU A 37 -4.74 9.74 0.83
N ASP A 38 -5.78 8.94 1.07
CA ASP A 38 -5.86 7.57 0.59
C ASP A 38 -5.71 7.48 -0.93
N HIS A 39 -6.38 8.38 -1.66
CA HIS A 39 -6.35 8.33 -3.12
C HIS A 39 -4.96 8.61 -3.71
N ILE A 40 -4.13 9.37 -2.99
CA ILE A 40 -2.75 9.59 -3.41
C ILE A 40 -1.89 8.39 -3.04
N LEU A 41 -2.10 7.85 -1.84
CA LEU A 41 -1.33 6.70 -1.37
C LEU A 41 -1.57 5.48 -2.26
N VAL A 42 -2.82 5.18 -2.62
CA VAL A 42 -3.13 4.00 -3.45
C VAL A 42 -2.60 4.13 -4.87
N SER A 43 -2.25 5.33 -5.33
CA SER A 43 -1.59 5.49 -6.62
C SER A 43 -0.11 5.07 -6.57
N ILE A 44 0.45 4.94 -5.37
CA ILE A 44 1.85 4.58 -5.16
C ILE A 44 1.96 3.14 -4.62
N ILE A 45 1.14 2.80 -3.63
CA ILE A 45 1.12 1.47 -3.02
C ILE A 45 -0.30 1.16 -2.56
N ASP A 46 -0.73 -0.08 -2.72
CA ASP A 46 -2.05 -0.53 -2.29
C ASP A 46 -1.94 -1.91 -1.66
N GLN A 47 -3.02 -2.37 -1.04
CA GLN A 47 -3.08 -3.67 -0.40
C GLN A 47 -3.74 -4.70 -1.31
N CYS A 48 -3.19 -5.91 -1.31
CA CYS A 48 -3.84 -7.05 -1.95
C CYS A 48 -5.19 -7.30 -1.29
N SER A 49 -6.25 -7.45 -2.09
CA SER A 49 -7.59 -7.70 -1.56
C SER A 49 -7.75 -9.11 -0.98
N HIS A 50 -6.83 -10.02 -1.25
CA HIS A 50 -6.88 -11.40 -0.75
C HIS A 50 -6.09 -11.58 0.54
N CYS A 51 -4.83 -11.16 0.57
CA CYS A 51 -3.94 -11.42 1.70
C CYS A 51 -3.56 -10.16 2.47
N ASN A 52 -4.01 -8.99 2.04
CA ASN A 52 -3.78 -7.69 2.68
C ASN A 52 -2.30 -7.26 2.71
N ILE A 53 -1.45 -7.87 1.91
CA ILE A 53 -0.06 -7.45 1.81
C ILE A 53 0.01 -6.14 1.02
N TRP A 54 0.82 -5.19 1.50
CA TRP A 54 1.09 -3.97 0.75
C TRP A 54 2.07 -4.25 -0.38
N SER A 55 1.79 -3.74 -1.56
CA SER A 55 2.65 -3.92 -2.71
C SER A 55 2.57 -2.74 -3.67
N GLN A 56 3.69 -2.39 -4.26
CA GLN A 56 3.76 -1.39 -5.30
C GLN A 56 3.46 -1.98 -6.69
N GLN A 57 3.38 -3.30 -6.77
CA GLN A 57 3.14 -4.01 -8.03
C GLN A 57 1.94 -4.93 -7.88
N LEU A 58 0.75 -4.33 -7.87
CA LEU A 58 -0.49 -5.10 -7.81
C LEU A 58 -1.05 -5.30 -9.20
N ILE A 59 -1.71 -6.44 -9.38
CA ILE A 59 -2.41 -6.80 -10.61
C ILE A 59 -3.90 -6.69 -10.30
N GLN A 60 -4.71 -6.32 -11.29
CA GLN A 60 -6.16 -6.31 -11.11
C GLN A 60 -6.72 -7.68 -11.49
N ASP A 61 -7.61 -8.21 -10.65
CA ASP A 61 -8.31 -9.45 -10.95
C ASP A 61 -9.52 -9.18 -11.89
N LEU A 62 -10.34 -10.20 -12.11
CA LEU A 62 -11.49 -10.06 -13.02
C LEU A 62 -12.54 -9.07 -12.51
N ASP A 63 -12.57 -8.80 -11.22
CA ASP A 63 -13.49 -7.85 -10.59
C ASP A 63 -12.84 -6.48 -10.37
N ASP A 64 -11.71 -6.23 -10.99
CA ASP A 64 -10.91 -5.00 -10.86
C ASP A 64 -10.40 -4.75 -9.44
N ASN A 65 -10.27 -5.80 -8.64
CA ASN A 65 -9.69 -5.69 -7.31
C ASN A 65 -8.16 -5.84 -7.38
N PRO A 66 -7.41 -5.05 -6.60
CA PRO A 66 -5.96 -5.20 -6.59
C PRO A 66 -5.55 -6.49 -5.86
N ILE A 67 -4.72 -7.29 -6.50
CA ILE A 67 -4.15 -8.50 -5.89
C ILE A 67 -2.67 -8.57 -6.18
N CYS A 68 -1.91 -9.17 -5.26
CA CYS A 68 -0.49 -9.35 -5.45
C CYS A 68 -0.22 -10.50 -6.44
N PRO A 69 0.94 -10.49 -7.10
CA PRO A 69 1.27 -11.56 -8.07
C PRO A 69 1.18 -12.98 -7.49
N THR A 70 1.53 -13.14 -6.21
CA THR A 70 1.44 -14.43 -5.54
C THR A 70 -0.01 -14.92 -5.46
N CYS A 71 -0.93 -14.04 -5.02
CA CYS A 71 -2.34 -14.39 -4.97
C CYS A 71 -2.91 -14.62 -6.36
N PHE A 72 -2.47 -13.85 -7.34
CA PHE A 72 -2.89 -14.04 -8.72
C PHE A 72 -2.55 -15.45 -9.21
N LYS A 73 -1.35 -15.93 -8.91
CA LYS A 73 -0.94 -17.29 -9.27
C LYS A 73 -1.75 -18.34 -8.53
N LEU A 74 -2.04 -18.10 -7.24
CA LEU A 74 -2.80 -19.05 -6.42
C LEU A 74 -4.25 -19.18 -6.86
N THR A 75 -4.84 -18.13 -7.41
CA THR A 75 -6.23 -18.19 -7.90
C THR A 75 -6.36 -18.82 -9.27
N GLY A 76 -5.26 -19.10 -9.94
CA GLY A 76 -5.25 -19.77 -11.24
C GLY A 76 -5.71 -18.91 -12.40
N LEU A 77 -5.74 -17.62 -12.23
CA LEU A 77 -6.13 -16.68 -13.28
C LEU A 77 -5.00 -16.34 -14.22
#